data_6f6f5765b0e2fbfae9b184ef9995fde4
#
_entry.id   6f6f5765b0e2fbfae9b184ef9995fde4
#
_cell.length_a   1.000
_cell.length_b   1.000
_cell.length_c   1.000
_cell.angle_alpha   90.00
_cell.angle_beta   90.00
_cell.angle_gamma   90.00
#
_symmetry.space_group_name_H-M   'P 1'
#
loop_
_entity.id
_entity.type
_entity.pdbx_description
1 polymer ?
#
loop_
_entity_poly.entity_id
_entity_poly.type
_entity_poly.pdbx_seq_one_letter_code
_entity_poly.pdbx_strand_id
1 'polypeptide(L)'
;MGMIFITFRSVTPAQRGQRLLQQAGIESTLQRTPRWMEERGCGYCLRLRPMHTDRAVNLLRQNGLPFSKIYTEANQDVEEWTT
;
A
#
# COMPACT_ATOMS: atom_id res chain seq x y z
N MET A 1 -13.63 10.63 -2.05
CA MET A 1 -13.19 9.25 -2.08
C MET A 1 -11.76 9.14 -1.58
N GLY A 2 -11.52 8.19 -0.69
CA GLY A 2 -10.20 8.04 -0.11
C GLY A 2 -9.26 7.22 -0.96
N MET A 3 -7.97 7.39 -0.71
CA MET A 3 -6.95 6.58 -1.34
C MET A 3 -6.67 5.35 -0.49
N ILE A 4 -6.07 4.34 -1.11
CA ILE A 4 -5.62 3.14 -0.41
C ILE A 4 -4.12 3.25 -0.17
N PHE A 5 -3.69 2.84 1.01
CA PHE A 5 -2.27 2.82 1.36
C PHE A 5 -1.86 1.41 1.76
N ILE A 6 -0.88 0.87 1.06
CA ILE A 6 -0.31 -0.44 1.40
C ILE A 6 1.04 -0.18 2.02
N THR A 7 1.20 -0.55 3.29
CA THR A 7 2.43 -0.24 4.02
C THR A 7 3.44 -1.39 3.95
N PHE A 8 4.70 -1.02 3.98
CA PHE A 8 5.82 -1.96 3.93
C PHE A 8 6.83 -1.58 5.02
N ARG A 9 7.55 -2.56 5.51
CA ARG A 9 8.52 -2.34 6.58
C ARG A 9 9.74 -1.53 6.12
N SER A 10 10.11 -1.65 4.85
CA SER A 10 11.27 -0.97 4.33
C SER A 10 11.05 -0.56 2.89
N VAL A 11 12.00 0.20 2.36
CA VAL A 11 11.87 0.74 1.01
C VAL A 11 11.98 -0.35 -0.05
N THR A 12 12.80 -1.37 0.18
CA THR A 12 13.06 -2.40 -0.84
C THR A 12 11.78 -3.14 -1.26
N PRO A 13 11.01 -3.74 -0.34
CA PRO A 13 9.77 -4.37 -0.76
C PRO A 13 8.74 -3.38 -1.29
N ALA A 14 8.77 -2.14 -0.81
CA ALA A 14 7.86 -1.12 -1.33
C ALA A 14 8.17 -0.80 -2.78
N GLN A 15 9.45 -0.68 -3.13
CA GLN A 15 9.86 -0.44 -4.50
C GLN A 15 9.50 -1.61 -5.42
N ARG A 16 9.69 -2.82 -4.93
CA ARG A 16 9.31 -4.02 -5.69
C ARG A 16 7.82 -4.05 -5.95
N GLY A 17 7.04 -3.71 -4.93
CA GLY A 17 5.59 -3.63 -5.06
C GLY A 17 5.17 -2.59 -6.08
N GLN A 18 5.79 -1.42 -6.03
CA GLN A 18 5.49 -0.36 -6.98
C GLN A 18 5.76 -0.82 -8.42
N ARG A 19 6.90 -1.45 -8.64
CA ARG A 19 7.27 -1.93 -9.97
C ARG A 19 6.28 -2.99 -10.46
N LEU A 20 5.92 -3.91 -9.58
CA LEU A 20 4.99 -4.97 -9.92
C LEU A 20 3.63 -4.41 -10.33
N LEU A 21 3.12 -3.46 -9.56
CA LEU A 21 1.85 -2.82 -9.87
C LEU A 21 1.92 -2.02 -11.17
N GLN A 22 3.04 -1.32 -11.37
CA GLN A 22 3.24 -0.56 -12.60
C GLN A 22 3.21 -1.46 -13.84
N GLN A 23 3.81 -2.64 -13.75
CA GLN A 23 3.78 -3.60 -14.84
C GLN A 23 2.38 -4.09 -15.15
N ALA A 24 1.52 -4.06 -14.17
CA ALA A 24 0.12 -4.48 -14.33
C ALA A 24 -0.80 -3.31 -14.70
N GLY A 25 -0.23 -2.13 -14.95
CA GLY A 25 -1.01 -0.96 -15.33
C GLY A 25 -1.67 -0.25 -14.14
N ILE A 26 -1.21 -0.53 -12.92
CA ILE A 26 -1.75 0.09 -11.72
C ILE A 26 -0.79 1.19 -11.27
N GLU A 27 -1.26 2.43 -11.30
CA GLU A 27 -0.45 3.54 -10.82
C GLU A 27 -0.42 3.55 -9.29
N SER A 28 0.76 3.75 -8.74
CA SER A 28 0.94 3.90 -7.31
C SER A 28 2.06 4.90 -7.05
N THR A 29 1.98 5.54 -5.89
CA THR A 29 2.99 6.51 -5.46
C THR A 29 3.71 5.96 -4.25
N LEU A 30 5.03 5.84 -4.36
CA LEU A 30 5.86 5.41 -3.24
C LEU A 30 6.16 6.62 -2.36
N GLN A 31 5.88 6.50 -1.08
CA GLN A 31 6.14 7.58 -0.12
C GLN A 31 6.41 6.99 1.26
N ARG A 32 6.91 7.83 2.15
CA ARG A 32 7.08 7.41 3.52
C ARG A 32 5.71 7.33 4.17
N THR A 33 5.54 6.33 5.04
CA THR A 33 4.28 6.14 5.73
C THR A 33 4.00 7.34 6.64
N PRO A 34 2.84 8.00 6.49
CA PRO A 34 2.47 9.11 7.37
C PRO A 34 2.36 8.67 8.83
N ARG A 35 2.57 9.61 9.74
CA ARG A 35 2.56 9.30 11.18
C ARG A 35 1.27 8.67 11.66
N TRP A 36 0.14 9.06 11.08
CA TRP A 36 -1.14 8.56 11.54
C TRP A 36 -1.37 7.08 11.17
N MET A 37 -0.54 6.52 10.27
CA MET A 37 -0.59 5.10 9.91
C MET A 37 0.53 4.31 10.57
N GLU A 38 1.49 4.99 11.15
CA GLU A 38 2.73 4.38 11.57
C GLU A 38 2.84 4.33 13.08
N GLU A 39 2.95 3.12 13.60
CA GLU A 39 3.08 2.94 15.05
C GLU A 39 4.51 2.96 15.55
N ARG A 40 5.49 2.70 14.67
CA ARG A 40 6.87 2.48 15.10
C ARG A 40 7.93 3.22 14.31
N GLY A 41 7.60 4.31 13.71
CA GLY A 41 8.60 5.23 13.24
C GLY A 41 9.20 5.06 11.87
N CYS A 42 9.25 3.90 11.25
CA CYS A 42 9.91 3.75 9.97
C CYS A 42 9.14 2.84 9.03
N GLY A 43 8.75 3.36 7.91
CA GLY A 43 8.08 2.55 6.92
C GLY A 43 7.80 3.31 5.65
N TYR A 44 7.45 2.58 4.63
CA TYR A 44 7.09 3.14 3.34
C TYR A 44 5.75 2.58 2.92
N CYS A 45 5.02 3.34 2.13
CA CYS A 45 3.75 2.86 1.64
C CYS A 45 3.57 3.19 0.17
N LEU A 46 2.67 2.45 -0.45
CA LEU A 46 2.23 2.71 -1.81
C LEU A 46 0.81 3.25 -1.72
N ARG A 47 0.62 4.42 -2.30
CA ARG A 47 -0.67 5.08 -2.36
C ARG A 47 -1.27 4.81 -3.72
N LEU A 48 -2.48 4.30 -3.74
CA LEU A 48 -3.16 3.97 -5.00
C LEU A 48 -4.65 4.20 -4.89
N ARG A 49 -5.31 4.18 -6.04
CA ARG A 49 -6.76 4.40 -6.09
C ARG A 49 -7.52 3.19 -5.57
N PRO A 50 -8.63 3.41 -4.86
CA PRO A 50 -9.40 2.30 -4.28
C PRO A 50 -9.84 1.26 -5.29
N MET A 51 -10.12 1.67 -6.52
CA MET A 51 -10.58 0.76 -7.57
C MET A 51 -9.58 -0.34 -7.89
N HIS A 52 -8.31 -0.14 -7.57
CA HIS A 52 -7.26 -1.11 -7.87
C HIS A 52 -6.88 -1.98 -6.68
N THR A 53 -7.56 -1.84 -5.55
CA THR A 53 -7.14 -2.50 -4.32
C THR A 53 -7.07 -4.01 -4.45
N ASP A 54 -8.13 -4.64 -4.94
CA ASP A 54 -8.17 -6.10 -5.03
C ASP A 54 -7.08 -6.64 -5.95
N ARG A 55 -6.89 -6.00 -7.10
CA ARG A 55 -5.85 -6.43 -8.02
C ARG A 55 -4.47 -6.25 -7.42
N ALA A 56 -4.24 -5.12 -6.76
CA ALA A 56 -2.95 -4.83 -6.16
C ALA A 56 -2.62 -5.86 -5.08
N VAL A 57 -3.55 -6.12 -4.18
CA VAL A 57 -3.34 -7.08 -3.10
C VAL A 57 -3.08 -8.48 -3.67
N ASN A 58 -3.87 -8.89 -4.65
CA ASN A 58 -3.70 -10.21 -5.26
C ASN A 58 -2.34 -10.35 -5.94
N LEU A 59 -1.90 -9.31 -6.64
CA LEU A 59 -0.59 -9.33 -7.29
C LEU A 59 0.54 -9.46 -6.30
N LEU A 60 0.48 -8.71 -5.20
CA LEU A 60 1.50 -8.78 -4.17
C LEU A 60 1.55 -10.17 -3.55
N ARG A 61 0.38 -10.75 -3.26
CA ARG A 61 0.33 -12.09 -2.70
C ARG A 61 0.83 -13.16 -3.65
N GLN A 62 0.41 -13.09 -4.91
CA GLN A 62 0.80 -14.07 -5.91
C GLN A 62 2.31 -14.10 -6.14
N ASN A 63 2.96 -12.96 -5.93
CA ASN A 63 4.40 -12.84 -6.13
C ASN A 63 5.18 -12.99 -4.83
N GLY A 64 4.51 -13.35 -3.75
CA GLY A 64 5.17 -13.58 -2.48
C GLY A 64 5.80 -12.33 -1.88
N LEU A 65 5.28 -11.16 -2.23
CA LEU A 65 5.83 -9.91 -1.75
C LEU A 65 5.11 -9.50 -0.46
N PRO A 66 5.82 -9.49 0.68
CA PRO A 66 5.16 -9.18 1.95
C PRO A 66 4.83 -7.70 2.08
N PHE A 67 3.65 -7.42 2.59
CA PHE A 67 3.27 -6.06 2.99
C PHE A 67 2.76 -6.13 4.43
N SER A 68 2.78 -4.99 5.12
CA SER A 68 2.41 -4.97 6.53
C SER A 68 0.91 -4.80 6.73
N LYS A 69 0.37 -3.68 6.29
CA LYS A 69 -1.04 -3.37 6.49
C LYS A 69 -1.60 -2.63 5.29
N ILE A 70 -2.92 -2.59 5.20
CA ILE A 70 -3.62 -1.84 4.18
C ILE A 70 -4.57 -0.89 4.89
N TYR A 71 -4.47 0.39 4.56
CA TYR A 71 -5.31 1.42 5.13
C TYR A 71 -6.18 2.05 4.06
N THR A 72 -7.39 2.44 4.44
CA THR A 72 -8.29 3.17 3.56
C THR A 72 -8.51 4.54 4.15
N GLU A 73 -8.27 5.58 3.36
CA GLU A 73 -8.57 6.93 3.77
C GLU A 73 -9.98 7.26 3.26
N ALA A 74 -10.89 7.49 4.19
CA ALA A 74 -12.25 7.88 3.85
C ALA A 74 -12.73 8.90 4.88
N ASN A 75 -13.06 10.11 4.44
CA ASN A 75 -13.51 11.20 5.33
C ASN A 75 -12.52 11.46 6.47
N GLN A 76 -11.23 11.32 6.20
CA GLN A 76 -10.15 11.50 7.15
C GLN A 76 -10.06 10.40 8.22
N ASP A 77 -10.93 9.43 8.16
CA ASP A 77 -10.83 8.26 9.03
C ASP A 77 -9.98 7.18 8.35
N VAL A 78 -9.30 6.42 9.17
CA VAL A 78 -8.46 5.34 8.68
C VAL A 78 -9.08 4.02 9.09
N GLU A 79 -9.33 3.16 8.12
CA GLU A 79 -9.79 1.82 8.39
C GLU A 79 -8.70 0.83 7.99
N GLU A 80 -8.37 -0.06 8.92
CA GLU A 80 -7.44 -1.12 8.62
C GLU A 80 -8.17 -2.21 7.86
N TRP A 81 -7.68 -2.52 6.68
CA TRP A 81 -8.26 -3.60 5.89
C TRP A 81 -7.56 -4.90 6.21
N THR A 82 -8.25 -5.76 6.93
CA THR A 82 -7.75 -7.11 7.22
C THR A 82 -8.11 -8.04 6.07
N THR A 83 -7.11 -8.65 5.54
CA THR A 83 -7.32 -9.62 4.46
C THR A 83 -7.12 -11.03 4.96
#